data_d6014a695e5e02ba0f31199086b36b52
#
_entry.id   d6014a695e5e02ba0f31199086b36b52
#
_cell.length_a   1.000
_cell.length_b   1.000
_cell.length_c   1.000
_cell.angle_alpha   90.00
_cell.angle_beta   90.00
_cell.angle_gamma   90.00
#
_symmetry.space_group_name_H-M   'P 1'
#
loop_
_entity.id
_entity.type
_entity.pdbx_description
1 polymer ?
#
loop_
_entity_poly.entity_id
_entity_poly.type
_entity_poly.pdbx_seq_one_letter_code
_entity_poly.pdbx_strand_id
1 'polypeptide(L)'
;MQVTECRKAGQIGYAKRRMEDKMDILNKAKSGKKERPIKVVQFGEGNFLRGFVDYMIDIANEQGKFDGDIVLIKPIEFGNLDMFHKQDCQYTVSLRGNVNGEAKIINRIVTSVADAVDTYNEYDKYMGLAEIDTLRFVVSNTTEAGIVYDDTDKFELEPPKTFPGKLTKFLYHRFETFKGDMSKGLVMLPVELIDDNGIMLKKCVMQLIELWGLGD
;
A
#
# COMPACT_ATOMS: atom_id res chain seq x y z
N MET A 1 -65.85 37.12 -25.19
CA MET A 1 -66.39 35.79 -25.58
C MET A 1 -65.23 34.92 -25.96
N GLN A 2 -65.01 33.92 -25.11
CA GLN A 2 -64.12 32.73 -25.28
C GLN A 2 -62.62 32.92 -25.39
N VAL A 3 -62.04 32.91 -24.18
CA VAL A 3 -60.74 32.28 -23.89
C VAL A 3 -61.00 30.79 -23.87
N THR A 4 -60.27 29.99 -24.66
CA THR A 4 -59.98 28.58 -24.34
C THR A 4 -58.93 28.04 -25.27
N GLU A 5 -57.95 27.35 -24.63
CA GLU A 5 -57.09 26.30 -25.14
C GLU A 5 -55.84 26.63 -25.92
N CYS A 6 -54.77 26.87 -25.15
CA CYS A 6 -53.46 26.43 -25.57
C CYS A 6 -52.68 25.84 -24.36
N ARG A 7 -53.17 24.71 -23.86
CA ARG A 7 -52.43 23.85 -22.92
C ARG A 7 -52.31 22.45 -23.51
N LYS A 8 -51.36 22.25 -24.39
CA LYS A 8 -50.79 20.95 -24.72
C LYS A 8 -49.48 21.17 -25.46
N ALA A 9 -48.50 21.78 -24.81
CA ALA A 9 -47.11 21.70 -25.28
C ALA A 9 -46.35 20.81 -24.29
N GLY A 10 -46.16 19.57 -24.79
CA GLY A 10 -44.98 18.80 -24.56
C GLY A 10 -44.50 18.59 -23.13
N GLN A 11 -45.09 17.66 -22.39
CA GLN A 11 -44.27 16.85 -21.50
C GLN A 11 -43.31 16.07 -22.36
N ILE A 12 -42.16 16.72 -22.72
CA ILE A 12 -41.00 16.00 -23.14
C ILE A 12 -40.56 15.24 -21.89
N GLY A 13 -40.93 13.97 -21.84
CA GLY A 13 -40.45 13.03 -20.89
C GLY A 13 -38.92 12.97 -21.02
N TYR A 14 -38.23 13.72 -20.15
CA TYR A 14 -36.88 13.35 -19.80
C TYR A 14 -36.98 11.95 -19.18
N ALA A 15 -36.99 10.95 -20.05
CA ALA A 15 -36.58 9.62 -19.67
C ALA A 15 -35.16 9.81 -19.13
N LYS A 16 -35.03 9.92 -17.80
CA LYS A 16 -33.80 9.62 -17.11
C LYS A 16 -33.43 8.22 -17.58
N ARG A 17 -32.67 8.12 -18.66
CA ARG A 17 -31.79 6.98 -18.85
C ARG A 17 -30.89 7.02 -17.62
N ARG A 18 -31.24 6.24 -16.61
CA ARG A 18 -30.25 5.66 -15.71
C ARG A 18 -29.37 4.79 -16.62
N MET A 19 -28.42 5.40 -17.24
CA MET A 19 -27.19 4.74 -17.53
C MET A 19 -26.56 4.50 -16.15
N GLU A 20 -26.95 3.43 -15.50
CA GLU A 20 -26.04 2.65 -14.71
C GLU A 20 -25.04 2.10 -15.73
N ASP A 21 -24.18 2.96 -16.25
CA ASP A 21 -22.89 2.54 -16.72
C ASP A 21 -22.27 1.86 -15.50
N LYS A 22 -22.35 0.52 -15.44
CA LYS A 22 -21.51 -0.27 -14.56
C LYS A 22 -20.11 0.18 -14.91
N MET A 23 -19.56 1.11 -14.12
CA MET A 23 -18.16 1.49 -14.25
C MET A 23 -17.39 0.19 -14.19
N ASP A 24 -16.72 -0.11 -15.27
CA ASP A 24 -16.03 -1.36 -15.45
C ASP A 24 -14.81 -1.35 -14.52
N ILE A 25 -14.93 -2.04 -13.38
CA ILE A 25 -13.92 -2.03 -12.33
C ILE A 25 -12.62 -2.59 -12.88
N LEU A 26 -11.51 -1.87 -12.62
CA LEU A 26 -10.17 -2.31 -12.96
C LEU A 26 -9.84 -3.61 -12.22
N ASN A 27 -9.16 -4.53 -12.88
CA ASN A 27 -8.67 -5.78 -12.29
C ASN A 27 -7.42 -6.28 -13.04
N LYS A 28 -6.81 -7.35 -12.57
CA LYS A 28 -5.59 -7.95 -13.16
C LYS A 28 -5.76 -8.29 -14.64
N ALA A 29 -6.90 -8.85 -15.03
CA ALA A 29 -7.14 -9.23 -16.42
C ALA A 29 -7.20 -8.03 -17.36
N LYS A 30 -7.77 -6.91 -16.91
CA LYS A 30 -7.87 -5.67 -17.70
C LYS A 30 -6.60 -4.86 -17.72
N SER A 31 -5.83 -4.88 -16.63
CA SER A 31 -4.56 -4.13 -16.52
C SER A 31 -3.42 -4.80 -17.29
N GLY A 32 -3.57 -6.09 -17.62
CA GLY A 32 -2.48 -6.89 -18.18
C GLY A 32 -1.35 -7.15 -17.19
N LYS A 33 -1.66 -7.14 -15.87
CA LYS A 33 -0.68 -7.42 -14.82
C LYS A 33 0.05 -8.74 -15.07
N LYS A 34 1.38 -8.67 -15.03
CA LYS A 34 2.25 -9.86 -15.02
C LYS A 34 2.51 -10.28 -13.58
N GLU A 35 2.48 -11.55 -13.30
CA GLU A 35 2.91 -12.09 -12.01
C GLU A 35 4.43 -11.95 -11.87
N ARG A 36 4.87 -11.45 -10.72
CA ARG A 36 6.27 -11.24 -10.37
C ARG A 36 6.52 -11.73 -8.94
N PRO A 37 7.76 -12.06 -8.58
CA PRO A 37 8.09 -12.40 -7.21
C PRO A 37 7.85 -11.20 -6.27
N ILE A 38 7.38 -11.46 -5.06
CA ILE A 38 7.26 -10.44 -4.02
C ILE A 38 8.67 -10.05 -3.56
N LYS A 39 9.03 -8.81 -3.77
CA LYS A 39 10.32 -8.26 -3.35
C LYS A 39 10.20 -7.12 -2.35
N VAL A 40 9.00 -6.57 -2.19
CA VAL A 40 8.75 -5.42 -1.33
C VAL A 40 7.56 -5.67 -0.43
N VAL A 41 7.70 -5.37 0.86
CA VAL A 41 6.57 -5.12 1.76
C VAL A 41 6.54 -3.62 2.08
N GLN A 42 5.35 -3.04 2.08
CA GLN A 42 5.16 -1.61 2.22
C GLN A 42 4.18 -1.30 3.34
N PHE A 43 4.67 -0.73 4.45
CA PHE A 43 3.83 -0.26 5.54
C PHE A 43 3.23 1.11 5.21
N GLY A 44 1.94 1.08 4.94
CA GLY A 44 1.15 2.22 4.47
C GLY A 44 0.64 2.04 3.05
N GLU A 45 -0.63 2.36 2.88
CA GLU A 45 -1.37 2.24 1.62
C GLU A 45 -1.85 3.61 1.11
N GLY A 46 -1.30 4.68 1.68
CA GLY A 46 -1.72 6.06 1.40
C GLY A 46 -1.36 6.56 0.00
N ASN A 47 -1.97 7.69 -0.36
CA ASN A 47 -1.80 8.32 -1.69
C ASN A 47 -0.34 8.65 -2.01
N PHE A 48 0.46 8.99 -1.00
CA PHE A 48 1.87 9.33 -1.20
C PHE A 48 2.64 8.13 -1.77
N LEU A 49 2.61 6.98 -1.09
CA LEU A 49 3.32 5.79 -1.54
C LEU A 49 2.81 5.30 -2.89
N ARG A 50 1.50 5.32 -3.10
CA ARG A 50 0.88 4.92 -4.39
C ARG A 50 1.36 5.77 -5.57
N GLY A 51 1.48 7.08 -5.38
CA GLY A 51 1.94 8.01 -6.42
C GLY A 51 3.46 8.12 -6.54
N PHE A 52 4.21 7.58 -5.61
CA PHE A 52 5.66 7.65 -5.55
C PHE A 52 6.31 6.26 -5.68
N VAL A 53 6.34 5.47 -4.61
CA VAL A 53 7.07 4.19 -4.59
C VAL A 53 6.45 3.18 -5.55
N ASP A 54 5.15 2.95 -5.43
CA ASP A 54 4.45 1.96 -6.25
C ASP A 54 4.51 2.33 -7.73
N TYR A 55 4.34 3.63 -8.03
CA TYR A 55 4.46 4.17 -9.38
C TYR A 55 5.88 3.99 -9.96
N MET A 56 6.93 4.26 -9.15
CA MET A 56 8.32 4.11 -9.59
C MET A 56 8.71 2.65 -9.81
N ILE A 57 8.26 1.75 -8.93
CA ILE A 57 8.49 0.31 -9.09
C ILE A 57 7.75 -0.22 -10.32
N ASP A 58 6.55 0.27 -10.60
CA ASP A 58 5.79 -0.10 -11.80
C ASP A 58 6.54 0.30 -13.08
N ILE A 59 7.11 1.52 -13.13
CA ILE A 59 7.97 1.95 -14.24
C ILE A 59 9.24 1.09 -14.34
N ALA A 60 9.89 0.79 -13.23
CA ALA A 60 11.09 -0.03 -13.21
C ALA A 60 10.82 -1.45 -13.71
N ASN A 61 9.66 -2.01 -13.36
CA ASN A 61 9.19 -3.31 -13.88
C ASN A 61 8.94 -3.27 -15.40
N GLU A 62 8.27 -2.21 -15.90
CA GLU A 62 8.03 -2.03 -17.33
C GLU A 62 9.34 -1.94 -18.13
N GLN A 63 10.35 -1.29 -17.56
CA GLN A 63 11.68 -1.18 -18.15
C GLN A 63 12.57 -2.43 -17.98
N GLY A 64 12.05 -3.47 -17.32
CA GLY A 64 12.83 -4.69 -17.04
C GLY A 64 13.99 -4.49 -16.04
N LYS A 65 13.93 -3.45 -15.21
CA LYS A 65 15.01 -3.09 -14.27
C LYS A 65 14.83 -3.64 -12.86
N PHE A 66 13.60 -4.06 -12.50
CA PHE A 66 13.31 -4.51 -11.13
C PHE A 66 12.79 -5.94 -11.07
N ASP A 67 11.74 -6.29 -11.81
CA ASP A 67 11.07 -7.59 -11.81
C ASP A 67 10.63 -8.02 -10.40
N GLY A 68 9.77 -7.23 -9.78
CA GLY A 68 9.27 -7.49 -8.42
C GLY A 68 7.96 -6.78 -8.12
N ASP A 69 7.14 -7.42 -7.29
CA ASP A 69 5.87 -6.88 -6.83
C ASP A 69 5.94 -6.46 -5.35
N ILE A 70 4.98 -5.62 -4.97
CA ILE A 70 4.78 -5.04 -3.65
C ILE A 70 3.58 -5.72 -2.99
N VAL A 71 3.67 -6.00 -1.68
CA VAL A 71 2.51 -6.24 -0.83
C VAL A 71 2.33 -5.03 0.09
N LEU A 72 1.16 -4.41 0.02
CA LEU A 72 0.79 -3.31 0.92
C LEU A 72 0.41 -3.89 2.29
N ILE A 73 0.86 -3.22 3.34
CA ILE A 73 0.52 -3.57 4.72
C ILE A 73 -0.20 -2.39 5.35
N LYS A 74 -1.44 -2.62 5.78
CA LYS A 74 -2.20 -1.67 6.59
C LYS A 74 -1.82 -1.85 8.06
N PRO A 75 -1.03 -0.92 8.64
CA PRO A 75 -0.48 -1.10 9.99
C PRO A 75 -1.38 -0.59 11.10
N ILE A 76 -2.53 0.01 10.79
CA ILE A 76 -3.48 0.61 11.73
C ILE A 76 -4.79 -0.17 11.78
N GLU A 77 -5.49 -0.09 12.90
CA GLU A 77 -6.76 -0.80 13.09
C GLU A 77 -7.89 -0.23 12.22
N PHE A 78 -7.89 1.09 12.02
CA PHE A 78 -8.97 1.79 11.30
C PHE A 78 -8.86 1.68 9.78
N GLY A 79 -10.02 1.82 9.10
CA GLY A 79 -10.12 1.72 7.66
C GLY A 79 -10.19 0.26 7.18
N ASN A 80 -10.31 0.09 5.86
CA ASN A 80 -10.34 -1.23 5.22
C ASN A 80 -9.61 -1.23 3.88
N LEU A 81 -9.37 -2.41 3.34
CA LEU A 81 -8.69 -2.64 2.07
C LEU A 81 -9.65 -3.03 0.94
N ASP A 82 -10.96 -2.89 1.13
CA ASP A 82 -11.99 -3.35 0.20
C ASP A 82 -11.79 -2.87 -1.23
N MET A 83 -11.39 -1.60 -1.40
CA MET A 83 -11.16 -1.03 -2.72
C MET A 83 -9.94 -1.63 -3.41
N PHE A 84 -8.91 -1.97 -2.65
CA PHE A 84 -7.75 -2.68 -3.18
C PHE A 84 -8.16 -4.07 -3.65
N HIS A 85 -8.84 -4.85 -2.82
CA HIS A 85 -9.26 -6.20 -3.16
C HIS A 85 -10.25 -6.24 -4.33
N LYS A 86 -11.22 -5.31 -4.40
CA LYS A 86 -12.17 -5.20 -5.51
C LYS A 86 -11.52 -4.97 -6.87
N GLN A 87 -10.33 -4.38 -6.89
CA GLN A 87 -9.57 -4.04 -8.10
C GLN A 87 -8.32 -4.93 -8.27
N ASP A 88 -8.23 -6.06 -7.56
CA ASP A 88 -7.03 -6.91 -7.54
C ASP A 88 -5.75 -6.09 -7.26
N CYS A 89 -5.84 -5.11 -6.36
CA CYS A 89 -4.80 -4.14 -6.02
C CYS A 89 -4.30 -3.27 -7.20
N GLN A 90 -5.06 -3.21 -8.30
CA GLN A 90 -4.75 -2.34 -9.44
C GLN A 90 -5.43 -0.99 -9.28
N TYR A 91 -4.76 0.09 -9.60
CA TYR A 91 -5.32 1.45 -9.55
C TYR A 91 -4.66 2.38 -10.54
N THR A 92 -5.29 3.51 -10.78
CA THR A 92 -4.76 4.53 -11.70
C THR A 92 -4.15 5.68 -10.93
N VAL A 93 -2.90 6.02 -11.24
CA VAL A 93 -2.26 7.26 -10.83
C VAL A 93 -2.43 8.29 -11.93
N SER A 94 -2.98 9.46 -11.57
CA SER A 94 -3.17 10.58 -12.49
C SER A 94 -2.22 11.72 -12.13
N LEU A 95 -1.17 11.88 -12.92
CA LEU A 95 -0.23 12.99 -12.79
C LEU A 95 -0.77 14.21 -13.54
N ARG A 96 -0.87 15.33 -12.85
CA ARG A 96 -1.33 16.59 -13.41
C ARG A 96 -0.27 17.67 -13.21
N GLY A 97 0.08 18.34 -14.27
CA GLY A 97 1.12 19.38 -14.23
C GLY A 97 1.18 20.22 -15.47
N ASN A 98 2.10 21.17 -15.47
CA ASN A 98 2.42 22.01 -16.63
C ASN A 98 3.73 21.53 -17.25
N VAL A 99 3.73 21.29 -18.56
CA VAL A 99 4.94 20.95 -19.32
C VAL A 99 5.05 21.96 -20.48
N ASN A 100 6.09 22.74 -20.47
CA ASN A 100 6.33 23.81 -21.46
C ASN A 100 5.17 24.81 -21.59
N GLY A 101 4.50 25.14 -20.47
CA GLY A 101 3.37 26.09 -20.46
C GLY A 101 2.01 25.46 -20.76
N GLU A 102 1.95 24.19 -21.11
CA GLU A 102 0.71 23.48 -21.40
C GLU A 102 0.30 22.55 -20.25
N ALA A 103 -0.97 22.57 -19.86
CA ALA A 103 -1.51 21.64 -18.88
C ALA A 103 -1.50 20.22 -19.45
N LYS A 104 -0.84 19.29 -18.74
CA LYS A 104 -0.80 17.87 -19.09
C LYS A 104 -1.40 17.00 -17.99
N ILE A 105 -2.10 15.97 -18.43
CA ILE A 105 -2.59 14.89 -17.58
C ILE A 105 -2.03 13.58 -18.13
N ILE A 106 -1.32 12.82 -17.28
CA ILE A 106 -0.79 11.50 -17.60
C ILE A 106 -1.45 10.51 -16.65
N ASN A 107 -2.19 9.58 -17.19
CA ASN A 107 -2.81 8.49 -16.43
C ASN A 107 -1.99 7.22 -16.62
N ARG A 108 -1.65 6.56 -15.48
CA ARG A 108 -0.93 5.29 -15.49
C ARG A 108 -1.68 4.29 -14.61
N ILE A 109 -1.95 3.12 -15.14
CA ILE A 109 -2.40 1.99 -14.34
C ILE A 109 -1.17 1.39 -13.67
N VAL A 110 -1.17 1.41 -12.34
CA VAL A 110 -0.11 0.81 -11.52
C VAL A 110 -0.44 -0.69 -11.35
N THR A 111 0.51 -1.52 -11.73
CA THR A 111 0.40 -2.99 -11.70
C THR A 111 1.46 -3.64 -10.80
N SER A 112 2.27 -2.84 -10.11
CA SER A 112 3.34 -3.32 -9.23
C SER A 112 2.84 -3.87 -7.89
N VAL A 113 1.58 -3.68 -7.54
CA VAL A 113 1.01 -4.17 -6.29
C VAL A 113 0.33 -5.53 -6.53
N ALA A 114 0.77 -6.54 -5.78
CA ALA A 114 0.25 -7.91 -5.87
C ALA A 114 -0.92 -8.14 -4.92
N ASP A 115 -0.83 -7.59 -3.70
CA ASP A 115 -1.78 -7.83 -2.62
C ASP A 115 -1.76 -6.69 -1.59
N ALA A 116 -2.76 -6.66 -0.72
CA ALA A 116 -2.87 -5.76 0.41
C ALA A 116 -3.32 -6.55 1.65
N VAL A 117 -2.63 -6.38 2.77
CA VAL A 117 -2.81 -7.17 4.00
C VAL A 117 -3.10 -6.27 5.19
N ASP A 118 -4.13 -6.60 5.94
CA ASP A 118 -4.51 -5.92 7.18
C ASP A 118 -3.88 -6.65 8.37
N THR A 119 -2.95 -5.99 9.09
CA THR A 119 -2.24 -6.60 10.21
C THR A 119 -3.15 -7.02 11.37
N TYR A 120 -4.32 -6.41 11.52
CA TYR A 120 -5.27 -6.73 12.59
C TYR A 120 -6.24 -7.86 12.23
N ASN A 121 -6.62 -7.96 10.96
CA ASN A 121 -7.60 -8.96 10.52
C ASN A 121 -6.95 -10.18 9.83
N GLU A 122 -5.70 -10.04 9.37
CA GLU A 122 -4.97 -11.06 8.60
C GLU A 122 -3.55 -11.26 9.17
N TYR A 123 -3.43 -11.34 10.51
CA TYR A 123 -2.13 -11.35 11.19
C TYR A 123 -1.21 -12.48 10.71
N ASP A 124 -1.73 -13.70 10.58
CA ASP A 124 -0.94 -14.86 10.11
C ASP A 124 -0.44 -14.63 8.67
N LYS A 125 -1.28 -14.06 7.82
CA LYS A 125 -0.88 -13.71 6.44
C LYS A 125 0.21 -12.64 6.43
N TYR A 126 0.10 -11.64 7.31
CA TYR A 126 1.13 -10.62 7.49
C TYR A 126 2.45 -11.24 7.92
N MET A 127 2.46 -12.09 8.93
CA MET A 127 3.68 -12.76 9.40
C MET A 127 4.28 -13.70 8.36
N GLY A 128 3.44 -14.42 7.59
CA GLY A 128 3.89 -15.27 6.49
C GLY A 128 4.64 -14.54 5.38
N LEU A 129 4.46 -13.21 5.24
CA LEU A 129 5.27 -12.42 4.30
C LEU A 129 6.76 -12.39 4.69
N ALA A 130 7.08 -12.54 5.97
CA ALA A 130 8.47 -12.59 6.44
C ALA A 130 9.22 -13.86 5.96
N GLU A 131 8.49 -14.91 5.61
CA GLU A 131 9.03 -16.20 5.13
C GLU A 131 9.35 -16.20 3.62
N ILE A 132 8.97 -15.14 2.90
CA ILE A 132 9.18 -15.05 1.45
C ILE A 132 10.68 -14.90 1.15
N ASP A 133 11.23 -15.88 0.45
CA ASP A 133 12.66 -15.92 0.12
C ASP A 133 13.12 -14.75 -0.75
N THR A 134 12.28 -14.33 -1.68
CA THR A 134 12.56 -13.25 -2.64
C THR A 134 12.42 -11.85 -2.07
N LEU A 135 11.92 -11.70 -0.84
CA LEU A 135 11.72 -10.40 -0.19
C LEU A 135 13.08 -9.71 0.08
N ARG A 136 13.19 -8.43 -0.31
CA ARG A 136 14.44 -7.64 -0.21
C ARG A 136 14.25 -6.27 0.41
N PHE A 137 13.08 -5.67 0.31
CA PHE A 137 12.87 -4.29 0.70
C PHE A 137 11.68 -4.16 1.64
N VAL A 138 11.83 -3.30 2.63
CA VAL A 138 10.73 -2.80 3.46
C VAL A 138 10.63 -1.29 3.25
N VAL A 139 9.49 -0.85 2.78
CA VAL A 139 9.16 0.58 2.64
C VAL A 139 8.18 0.96 3.73
N SER A 140 8.29 2.15 4.28
CA SER A 140 7.30 2.66 5.24
C SER A 140 6.99 4.14 5.03
N ASN A 141 5.73 4.49 5.24
CA ASN A 141 5.24 5.85 5.41
C ASN A 141 4.02 5.82 6.33
N THR A 142 4.30 5.76 7.62
CA THR A 142 3.30 5.54 8.68
C THR A 142 2.89 6.83 9.40
N THR A 143 3.11 7.97 8.77
CA THR A 143 2.95 9.33 9.30
C THR A 143 4.11 9.77 10.22
N GLU A 144 4.14 11.08 10.55
CA GLU A 144 5.16 11.66 11.43
C GLU A 144 5.13 11.07 12.86
N ALA A 145 3.98 10.56 13.29
CA ALA A 145 3.79 9.90 14.59
C ALA A 145 3.99 8.37 14.54
N GLY A 146 4.36 7.81 13.39
CA GLY A 146 4.42 6.36 13.21
C GLY A 146 5.71 5.73 13.76
N ILE A 147 6.84 6.46 13.74
CA ILE A 147 8.13 5.97 14.24
C ILE A 147 8.28 6.39 15.70
N VAL A 148 7.65 5.64 16.60
CA VAL A 148 7.72 5.89 18.05
C VAL A 148 8.06 4.60 18.79
N TYR A 149 8.85 4.74 19.86
CA TYR A 149 9.09 3.66 20.82
C TYR A 149 8.04 3.72 21.93
N ASP A 150 7.47 2.58 22.27
CA ASP A 150 6.54 2.40 23.38
C ASP A 150 7.04 1.21 24.23
N ASP A 151 7.45 1.46 25.46
CA ASP A 151 7.92 0.45 26.41
C ASP A 151 6.81 -0.46 26.94
N THR A 152 5.55 -0.10 26.67
CA THR A 152 4.37 -0.96 26.97
C THR A 152 3.98 -1.86 25.83
N ASP A 153 4.64 -1.76 24.67
CA ASP A 153 4.41 -2.68 23.55
C ASP A 153 5.00 -4.06 23.87
N LYS A 154 4.21 -5.11 23.67
CA LYS A 154 4.59 -6.46 24.08
C LYS A 154 4.75 -7.38 22.89
N PHE A 155 5.73 -8.26 22.97
CA PHE A 155 6.02 -9.26 21.94
C PHE A 155 4.84 -10.22 21.69
N GLU A 156 4.07 -10.56 22.73
CA GLU A 156 2.94 -11.48 22.64
C GLU A 156 1.73 -10.91 21.91
N LEU A 157 1.67 -9.58 21.71
CA LEU A 157 0.55 -8.97 21.01
C LEU A 157 0.53 -9.34 19.51
N GLU A 158 -0.67 -9.53 18.97
CA GLU A 158 -0.91 -9.95 17.59
C GLU A 158 -1.99 -9.07 16.93
N PRO A 159 -1.58 -7.93 16.32
CA PRO A 159 -0.22 -7.43 16.18
C PRO A 159 0.27 -6.62 17.38
N PRO A 160 1.60 -6.34 17.51
CA PRO A 160 2.12 -5.29 18.38
C PRO A 160 1.46 -3.94 18.11
N LYS A 161 1.45 -3.03 19.09
CA LYS A 161 0.72 -1.76 19.00
C LYS A 161 1.33 -0.80 17.98
N THR A 162 2.64 -0.58 18.09
CA THR A 162 3.36 0.40 17.29
C THR A 162 3.79 -0.16 15.92
N PHE A 163 4.08 0.72 14.95
CA PHE A 163 4.70 0.30 13.69
C PHE A 163 6.10 -0.31 13.92
N PRO A 164 7.00 0.31 14.72
CA PRO A 164 8.27 -0.32 15.02
C PRO A 164 8.11 -1.70 15.71
N GLY A 165 7.09 -1.88 16.57
CA GLY A 165 6.79 -3.17 17.19
C GLY A 165 6.40 -4.22 16.15
N LYS A 166 5.46 -3.90 15.26
CA LYS A 166 5.08 -4.77 14.14
C LYS A 166 6.30 -5.15 13.30
N LEU A 167 7.10 -4.16 12.93
CA LEU A 167 8.30 -4.38 12.13
C LEU A 167 9.33 -5.24 12.86
N THR A 168 9.60 -4.99 14.14
CA THR A 168 10.55 -5.77 14.94
C THR A 168 10.15 -7.24 15.00
N LYS A 169 8.86 -7.52 15.28
CA LYS A 169 8.34 -8.89 15.32
C LYS A 169 8.43 -9.57 13.93
N PHE A 170 8.16 -8.85 12.87
CA PHE A 170 8.31 -9.31 11.48
C PHE A 170 9.78 -9.66 11.15
N LEU A 171 10.72 -8.80 11.54
CA LEU A 171 12.14 -9.03 11.33
C LEU A 171 12.66 -10.21 12.15
N TYR A 172 12.22 -10.34 13.38
CA TYR A 172 12.58 -11.46 14.23
C TYR A 172 12.05 -12.79 13.69
N HIS A 173 10.79 -12.84 13.25
CA HIS A 173 10.23 -14.02 12.60
C HIS A 173 11.02 -14.42 11.35
N ARG A 174 11.43 -13.44 10.54
CA ARG A 174 12.31 -13.69 9.39
C ARG A 174 13.66 -14.24 9.79
N PHE A 175 14.28 -13.66 10.82
CA PHE A 175 15.56 -14.13 11.37
C PHE A 175 15.48 -15.60 11.79
N GLU A 176 14.45 -15.97 12.53
CA GLU A 176 14.20 -17.36 12.95
C GLU A 176 13.97 -18.29 11.76
N THR A 177 13.13 -17.88 10.81
CA THR A 177 12.80 -18.66 9.61
C THR A 177 14.05 -19.01 8.80
N PHE A 178 14.91 -18.02 8.59
CA PHE A 178 16.15 -18.20 7.81
C PHE A 178 17.39 -18.47 8.67
N LYS A 179 17.21 -18.72 9.99
CA LYS A 179 18.30 -19.08 10.92
C LYS A 179 19.48 -18.11 10.88
N GLY A 180 19.19 -16.81 10.79
CA GLY A 180 20.22 -15.77 10.76
C GLY A 180 21.01 -15.69 9.46
N ASP A 181 20.56 -16.28 8.35
CA ASP A 181 21.24 -16.15 7.05
C ASP A 181 21.30 -14.68 6.60
N MET A 182 22.49 -14.10 6.61
CA MET A 182 22.75 -12.71 6.25
C MET A 182 22.33 -12.37 4.82
N SER A 183 22.27 -13.35 3.91
CA SER A 183 21.81 -13.13 2.54
C SER A 183 20.31 -12.84 2.46
N LYS A 184 19.55 -13.14 3.52
CA LYS A 184 18.12 -12.89 3.66
C LYS A 184 17.79 -11.57 4.36
N GLY A 185 18.80 -10.77 4.68
CA GLY A 185 18.64 -9.43 5.24
C GLY A 185 17.82 -8.53 4.32
N LEU A 186 17.11 -7.54 4.91
CA LEU A 186 16.23 -6.61 4.23
C LEU A 186 16.81 -5.20 4.23
N VAL A 187 16.55 -4.46 3.15
CA VAL A 187 16.87 -3.03 3.05
C VAL A 187 15.67 -2.24 3.54
N MET A 188 15.85 -1.43 4.59
CA MET A 188 14.83 -0.54 5.12
C MET A 188 14.83 0.78 4.35
N LEU A 189 13.68 1.18 3.83
CA LEU A 189 13.46 2.42 3.09
C LEU A 189 12.32 3.21 3.75
N PRO A 190 12.55 3.79 4.94
CA PRO A 190 11.57 4.66 5.57
C PRO A 190 11.50 5.99 4.82
N VAL A 191 10.30 6.43 4.47
CA VAL A 191 10.03 7.66 3.75
C VAL A 191 9.02 8.56 4.49
N GLU A 192 8.94 8.39 5.80
CA GLU A 192 8.23 9.30 6.70
C GLU A 192 8.87 10.69 6.67
N LEU A 193 8.04 11.73 6.79
CA LEU A 193 8.50 13.12 6.84
C LEU A 193 9.04 13.46 8.25
N ILE A 194 10.13 12.81 8.61
CA ILE A 194 10.84 12.99 9.89
C ILE A 194 12.32 13.09 9.60
N ASP A 195 13.00 14.03 10.24
CA ASP A 195 14.45 14.14 10.17
C ASP A 195 15.10 12.84 10.67
N ASP A 196 16.11 12.35 9.95
CA ASP A 196 16.83 11.12 10.29
C ASP A 196 15.93 9.88 10.50
N ASN A 197 14.82 9.78 9.75
CA ASN A 197 13.82 8.74 9.89
C ASN A 197 14.39 7.31 9.97
N GLY A 198 15.39 6.98 9.17
CA GLY A 198 16.06 5.68 9.18
C GLY A 198 16.83 5.42 10.47
N ILE A 199 17.48 6.44 11.03
CA ILE A 199 18.18 6.36 12.33
C ILE A 199 17.15 6.18 13.45
N MET A 200 16.06 6.93 13.41
CA MET A 200 14.99 6.84 14.41
C MET A 200 14.31 5.48 14.37
N LEU A 201 13.97 4.95 13.18
CA LEU A 201 13.39 3.63 13.04
C LEU A 201 14.32 2.54 13.58
N LYS A 202 15.61 2.58 13.20
CA LYS A 202 16.62 1.65 13.73
C LYS A 202 16.69 1.71 15.26
N LYS A 203 16.69 2.91 15.85
CA LYS A 203 16.72 3.09 17.30
C LYS A 203 15.50 2.42 17.96
N CYS A 204 14.29 2.66 17.45
CA CYS A 204 13.08 2.03 17.99
C CYS A 204 13.14 0.49 17.90
N VAL A 205 13.57 -0.06 16.77
CA VAL A 205 13.70 -1.51 16.58
C VAL A 205 14.72 -2.10 17.56
N MET A 206 15.89 -1.47 17.74
CA MET A 206 16.92 -1.95 18.69
C MET A 206 16.44 -1.90 20.13
N GLN A 207 15.71 -0.85 20.52
CA GLN A 207 15.13 -0.75 21.87
C GLN A 207 14.07 -1.84 22.11
N LEU A 208 13.28 -2.20 21.11
CA LEU A 208 12.29 -3.28 21.21
C LEU A 208 12.95 -4.66 21.25
N ILE A 209 14.04 -4.88 20.51
CA ILE A 209 14.85 -6.11 20.61
C ILE A 209 15.37 -6.31 22.04
N GLU A 210 15.91 -5.23 22.64
CA GLU A 210 16.38 -5.27 24.04
C GLU A 210 15.22 -5.49 25.02
N LEU A 211 14.11 -4.73 24.88
CA LEU A 211 12.92 -4.84 25.73
C LEU A 211 12.32 -6.25 25.72
N TRP A 212 12.30 -6.87 24.57
CA TRP A 212 11.69 -8.20 24.36
C TRP A 212 12.68 -9.36 24.56
N GLY A 213 13.96 -9.08 24.80
CA GLY A 213 14.99 -10.10 25.03
C GLY A 213 15.21 -11.02 23.84
N LEU A 214 15.18 -10.48 22.60
CA LEU A 214 15.27 -11.28 21.38
C LEU A 214 16.70 -11.71 21.01
N GLY A 215 17.68 -11.46 21.86
CA GLY A 215 19.09 -11.79 21.66
C GLY A 215 19.93 -10.60 21.18
N ASP A 216 21.26 -10.81 21.06
CA ASP A 216 22.23 -9.80 20.64
C ASP A 216 22.33 -9.69 19.10
#